data_415f5644ab9b0bf48d78386086749fb1
#
_entry.id   415f5644ab9b0bf48d78386086749fb1
#
_cell.length_a   1.000
_cell.length_b   1.000
_cell.length_c   1.000
_cell.angle_alpha   90.00
_cell.angle_beta   90.00
_cell.angle_gamma   90.00
#
_symmetry.space_group_name_H-M   'P 1'
#
loop_
_entity.id
_entity.type
_entity.pdbx_description
1 polymer ?
#
loop_
_entity_poly.entity_id
_entity_poly.type
_entity_poly.pdbx_seq_one_letter_code
_entity_poly.pdbx_strand_id
1 'polypeptide(L)' 'MEELDFIKNERLKLQEEYLKQSKNIGTNFEAIEADKKHKKVYSEYRNKDYFLEGLQAKIEDILKDIDYYKGK' A
#
# COMPACT_ATOMS: atom_id res chain seq x y z
N MET A 1 -9.90 3.85 -15.07
CA MET A 1 -11.03 3.83 -14.13
C MET A 1 -10.67 4.58 -12.87
N GLU A 2 -11.55 5.49 -12.44
CA GLU A 2 -11.27 6.40 -11.34
C GLU A 2 -10.98 5.67 -10.02
N GLU A 3 -11.76 4.61 -9.71
CA GLU A 3 -11.58 3.85 -8.49
C GLU A 3 -10.23 3.14 -8.44
N LEU A 4 -9.81 2.59 -9.56
CA LEU A 4 -8.52 1.90 -9.64
C LEU A 4 -7.37 2.89 -9.51
N ASP A 5 -7.47 4.05 -10.17
CA ASP A 5 -6.47 5.11 -10.06
C ASP A 5 -6.39 5.64 -8.63
N PHE A 6 -7.54 5.81 -7.98
CA PHE A 6 -7.59 6.26 -6.59
C PHE A 6 -6.85 5.27 -5.67
N ILE A 7 -7.11 3.97 -5.83
CA ILE A 7 -6.45 2.95 -5.02
C ILE A 7 -4.94 2.95 -5.25
N LYS A 8 -4.51 3.03 -6.51
CA LYS A 8 -3.08 3.09 -6.83
C LYS A 8 -2.42 4.31 -6.21
N ASN A 9 -3.08 5.47 -6.25
CA ASN A 9 -2.56 6.69 -5.65
C ASN A 9 -2.48 6.57 -4.13
N GLU A 10 -3.47 5.96 -3.49
CA GLU A 10 -3.44 5.73 -2.05
C GLU A 10 -2.30 4.81 -1.63
N ARG A 11 -2.03 3.77 -2.43
CA ARG A 11 -0.90 2.88 -2.18
C ARG A 11 0.44 3.62 -2.29
N LEU A 12 0.56 4.51 -3.28
CA LEU A 12 1.77 5.33 -3.43
C LEU A 12 1.96 6.26 -2.24
N LYS A 13 0.89 6.89 -1.77
CA LYS A 13 0.95 7.76 -0.59
C LYS A 13 1.39 6.99 0.65
N LEU A 14 0.86 5.79 0.86
CA LEU A 14 1.27 4.94 1.96
C LEU A 14 2.76 4.60 1.89
N GLN A 15 3.25 4.29 0.70
CA GLN A 15 4.66 3.99 0.49
C GLN A 15 5.53 5.19 0.82
N GLU A 16 5.14 6.38 0.36
CA GLU A 16 5.88 7.61 0.63
C GLU A 16 5.93 7.91 2.13
N GLU A 17 4.79 7.77 2.82
CA GLU A 17 4.74 7.98 4.27
C GLU A 17 5.61 6.97 5.00
N TYR A 18 5.56 5.70 4.59
CA TYR A 18 6.40 4.66 5.17
C TYR A 18 7.87 5.00 5.02
N LEU A 19 8.29 5.43 3.82
CA LEU A 19 9.70 5.78 3.58
C LEU A 19 10.13 6.97 4.42
N LYS A 20 9.29 7.98 4.58
CA LYS A 20 9.57 9.13 5.43
C LYS A 20 9.73 8.73 6.89
N GLN A 21 8.81 7.91 7.40
CA GLN A 21 8.86 7.45 8.78
C GLN A 21 10.08 6.57 9.01
N SER A 22 10.39 5.70 8.07
CA SER A 22 11.56 4.83 8.15
C SER A 22 12.86 5.64 8.22
N LYS A 23 12.98 6.65 7.37
CA LYS A 23 14.15 7.53 7.36
C LYS A 23 14.27 8.29 8.67
N ASN A 24 13.17 8.83 9.18
CA ASN A 24 13.17 9.55 10.45
C ASN A 24 13.60 8.66 11.62
N ILE A 25 13.08 7.43 11.66
CA ILE A 25 13.45 6.46 12.69
C ILE A 25 14.95 6.15 12.62
N GLY A 26 15.47 5.96 11.42
CA GLY A 26 16.89 5.63 11.22
C GLY A 26 17.84 6.73 11.64
N THR A 27 17.40 8.00 11.67
CA THR A 27 18.26 9.14 12.02
C THR A 27 18.12 9.60 13.46
N ASN A 28 16.99 9.33 14.13
CA ASN A 28 16.66 9.93 15.41
C ASN A 28 16.67 8.98 16.61
N PHE A 29 16.83 7.68 16.39
CA PHE A 29 16.73 6.68 17.46
C PHE A 29 17.94 5.75 17.46
N GLU A 30 18.25 5.21 18.64
CA GLU A 30 19.28 4.19 18.77
C GLU A 30 18.85 2.90 18.10
N ALA A 31 19.83 2.04 17.77
CA ALA A 31 19.60 0.87 16.94
C ALA A 31 18.48 -0.05 17.43
N ILE A 32 18.42 -0.32 18.74
CA ILE A 32 17.41 -1.23 19.30
C ILE A 32 16.01 -0.61 19.22
N GLU A 33 15.89 0.67 19.57
CA GLU A 33 14.61 1.37 19.49
C GLU A 33 14.18 1.57 18.05
N ALA A 34 15.13 1.89 17.17
CA ALA A 34 14.87 2.04 15.75
C ALA A 34 14.31 0.75 15.17
N ASP A 35 14.89 -0.40 15.52
CA ASP A 35 14.42 -1.70 15.03
C ASP A 35 12.96 -1.98 15.43
N LYS A 36 12.62 -1.72 16.69
CA LYS A 36 11.24 -1.89 17.18
C LYS A 36 10.26 -0.98 16.46
N LYS A 37 10.65 0.28 16.25
CA LYS A 37 9.81 1.25 15.56
C LYS A 37 9.65 0.91 14.09
N HIS A 38 10.71 0.45 13.43
CA HIS A 38 10.64 0.01 12.04
C HIS A 38 9.66 -1.17 11.88
N LYS A 39 9.72 -2.14 12.78
CA LYS A 39 8.81 -3.28 12.73
C LYS A 39 7.36 -2.86 12.88
N LYS A 40 7.08 -1.94 13.81
CA LYS A 40 5.73 -1.42 14.02
C LYS A 40 5.23 -0.66 12.80
N VAL A 41 6.02 0.27 12.28
CA VAL A 41 5.67 1.08 11.12
C VAL A 41 5.46 0.19 9.90
N TYR A 42 6.35 -0.78 9.68
CA TYR A 42 6.23 -1.71 8.58
C TYR A 42 4.96 -2.53 8.67
N SER A 43 4.63 -3.05 9.86
CA SER A 43 3.41 -3.82 10.07
C SER A 43 2.16 -3.01 9.76
N GLU A 44 2.10 -1.76 10.24
CA GLU A 44 0.98 -0.87 9.96
C GLU A 44 0.87 -0.58 8.46
N TYR A 45 2.01 -0.32 7.80
CA TYR A 45 2.03 -0.09 6.36
C TYR A 45 1.52 -1.31 5.60
N ARG A 46 2.04 -2.49 5.94
CA ARG A 46 1.64 -3.73 5.24
C ARG A 46 0.17 -4.05 5.42
N ASN A 47 -0.37 -3.82 6.62
CA ASN A 47 -1.79 -4.07 6.86
C ASN A 47 -2.67 -3.18 6.00
N LYS A 48 -2.35 -1.90 5.91
CA LYS A 48 -3.10 -0.94 5.09
C LYS A 48 -2.95 -1.25 3.61
N ASP A 49 -1.72 -1.52 3.17
CA ASP A 49 -1.45 -1.83 1.77
C ASP A 49 -2.11 -3.13 1.34
N TYR A 50 -2.11 -4.14 2.21
CA TYR A 50 -2.76 -5.41 1.92
C TYR A 50 -4.26 -5.24 1.68
N PHE A 51 -4.90 -4.40 2.48
CA PHE A 51 -6.31 -4.08 2.29
C PHE A 51 -6.55 -3.43 0.92
N LEU A 52 -5.74 -2.44 0.57
CA LEU A 52 -5.85 -1.75 -0.73
C LEU A 52 -5.52 -2.68 -1.88
N GLU A 53 -4.53 -3.54 -1.72
CA GLU A 53 -4.18 -4.54 -2.73
C GLU A 53 -5.36 -5.47 -3.02
N GLY A 54 -6.06 -5.91 -1.97
CA GLY A 54 -7.25 -6.74 -2.13
C GLY A 54 -8.36 -6.03 -2.89
N LEU A 55 -8.60 -4.75 -2.60
CA LEU A 55 -9.57 -3.95 -3.34
C LEU A 55 -9.15 -3.79 -4.81
N GLN A 56 -7.86 -3.52 -5.04
CA GLN A 56 -7.35 -3.38 -6.40
C GLN A 56 -7.55 -4.67 -7.19
N ALA A 57 -7.23 -5.81 -6.60
CA ALA A 57 -7.41 -7.10 -7.26
C ALA A 57 -8.87 -7.37 -7.62
N LYS A 58 -9.80 -7.05 -6.73
CA LYS A 58 -11.23 -7.20 -7.01
C LYS A 58 -11.68 -6.34 -8.18
N ILE A 59 -11.24 -5.09 -8.23
CA ILE A 59 -11.60 -4.18 -9.32
C ILE A 59 -11.02 -4.69 -10.64
N GLU A 60 -9.77 -5.14 -10.63
CA GLU A 60 -9.13 -5.69 -11.82
C GLU A 60 -9.84 -6.93 -12.34
N ASP A 61 -10.29 -7.82 -11.44
CA ASP A 61 -11.06 -9.00 -11.82
C ASP A 61 -12.40 -8.62 -12.46
N ILE A 62 -13.10 -7.63 -11.90
CA ILE A 62 -14.35 -7.13 -12.46
C ILE A 62 -14.12 -6.56 -13.86
N LEU A 63 -13.04 -5.80 -14.05
CA LEU A 63 -12.71 -5.24 -15.35
C LEU A 63 -12.39 -6.33 -16.37
N LYS A 64 -11.71 -7.39 -15.98
CA LYS A 64 -11.44 -8.52 -16.86
C LYS A 64 -12.72 -9.20 -17.29
N ASP A 65 -13.66 -9.39 -16.36
CA ASP A 65 -14.95 -9.99 -16.67
C ASP A 65 -15.75 -9.13 -17.66
N ILE A 66 -15.76 -7.82 -17.46
CA ILE A 66 -16.43 -6.89 -18.36
C ILE A 66 -15.83 -6.98 -19.77
N ASP A 67 -14.50 -6.96 -19.88
CA ASP A 67 -13.82 -7.08 -21.16
C ASP A 67 -14.12 -8.41 -21.84
N TYR A 68 -14.15 -9.49 -21.07
CA TYR A 68 -14.49 -10.81 -21.58
C TYR A 68 -15.90 -10.82 -22.21
N TYR A 69 -16.88 -10.27 -21.49
CA TYR A 69 -18.25 -10.25 -21.99
C TYR A 69 -18.44 -9.29 -23.16
N LYS A 70 -17.70 -8.18 -23.18
CA LYS A 70 -17.73 -7.25 -24.32
C LYS A 70 -17.12 -7.85 -25.57
N GLY A 71 -16.14 -8.74 -25.43
CA GLY A 71 -15.49 -9.40 -26.54
C GLY A 71 -16.34 -10.43 -27.24
N LYS A 72 -17.50 -10.79 -26.68
CA LYS A 72 -18.44 -11.71 -27.28
C LYS A 72 -19.59 -10.97 -27.92
#